data_2f3416bfc1dd73375711c923b7cb311c
#
_entry.id   2f3416bfc1dd73375711c923b7cb311c
#
_cell.length_a   1.000
_cell.length_b   1.000
_cell.length_c   1.000
_cell.angle_alpha   90.00
_cell.angle_beta   90.00
_cell.angle_gamma   90.00
#
_symmetry.space_group_name_H-M   'P 1'
#
loop_
_entity.id
_entity.type
_entity.pdbx_description
1 polymer ?
#
loop_
_entity_poly.entity_id
_entity_poly.type
_entity_poly.pdbx_seq_one_letter_code
_entity_poly.pdbx_strand_id
1 'polypeptide(L)'
;MSAIATVTGASSAQVQSSAPVPSDVSLAHVNPPASPLPHRTCDCHVHIFNPARFPYVNERSYTPGTATVEELLAFEGRLGVDRVVLVQPSGYGTDNRCLVDALAQLGPMRARGVAVIDLEHTTAKEMGALHEAGVRSIRLNLEVKGEHSVERSRATLRRALQLVAPTSWSIQIYADLALVEGLASEIRSAKAPVVLDHFAGLKADKGMAQAGWSTVLALLKEGRVYVKLSAPYRASKLADYGDLAPFARALAETAPGRLVWASDWPHTGSSSNRSGDLSVVEPFRAINGGDILDRLRSWVPDQAIQHQILVTNPAELYSFGE
;
A
#
# COMPACT_ATOMS: atom_id res chain seq x y z
N MET A 1 -61.14 -5.60 40.21
CA MET A 1 -60.06 -6.63 40.42
C MET A 1 -59.29 -6.71 39.15
N SER A 2 -58.16 -6.02 39.11
CA SER A 2 -57.30 -5.88 37.89
C SER A 2 -56.03 -6.69 38.11
N ALA A 3 -55.78 -7.64 37.23
CA ALA A 3 -54.59 -8.46 37.26
C ALA A 3 -53.43 -7.77 36.50
N ILE A 4 -52.34 -7.55 37.22
CA ILE A 4 -51.08 -7.03 36.67
C ILE A 4 -50.30 -8.20 36.13
N ALA A 5 -49.99 -8.21 34.83
CA ALA A 5 -49.09 -9.17 34.20
C ALA A 5 -47.67 -8.58 34.20
N THR A 6 -46.78 -9.24 34.91
CA THR A 6 -45.34 -8.98 34.94
C THR A 6 -44.69 -9.61 33.70
N VAL A 7 -44.05 -8.80 32.85
CA VAL A 7 -43.19 -9.26 31.76
C VAL A 7 -41.75 -9.22 32.26
N THR A 8 -41.17 -10.37 32.53
CA THR A 8 -39.75 -10.59 32.75
C THR A 8 -39.20 -11.33 31.54
N GLY A 9 -38.16 -10.79 30.89
CA GLY A 9 -37.48 -11.49 29.82
C GLY A 9 -36.44 -10.61 29.12
N ALA A 10 -35.40 -10.22 29.85
CA ALA A 10 -34.18 -9.69 29.21
C ALA A 10 -33.35 -10.87 28.72
N SER A 11 -33.39 -11.11 27.41
CA SER A 11 -32.49 -12.06 26.74
C SER A 11 -31.11 -11.39 26.60
N SER A 12 -30.14 -11.85 27.40
CA SER A 12 -28.73 -11.53 27.23
C SER A 12 -28.23 -12.23 25.96
N ALA A 13 -28.04 -11.46 24.89
CA ALA A 13 -27.35 -11.93 23.70
C ALA A 13 -25.91 -12.29 24.09
N GLN A 14 -25.61 -13.58 24.16
CA GLN A 14 -24.24 -14.08 24.26
C GLN A 14 -23.49 -13.67 23.00
N VAL A 15 -22.46 -12.84 23.15
CA VAL A 15 -21.45 -12.61 22.13
C VAL A 15 -20.73 -13.92 21.91
N GLN A 16 -21.04 -14.62 20.82
CA GLN A 16 -20.28 -15.79 20.39
C GLN A 16 -18.85 -15.34 20.12
N SER A 17 -17.91 -15.78 20.93
CA SER A 17 -16.48 -15.74 20.65
C SER A 17 -16.25 -16.53 19.36
N SER A 18 -16.02 -15.81 18.26
CA SER A 18 -15.63 -16.45 17.00
C SER A 18 -14.28 -17.14 17.20
N ALA A 19 -14.18 -18.41 16.80
CA ALA A 19 -12.91 -19.12 16.78
C ALA A 19 -11.86 -18.29 16.00
N PRO A 20 -10.58 -18.32 16.41
CA PRO A 20 -9.54 -17.58 15.70
C PRO A 20 -9.48 -18.05 14.24
N VAL A 21 -9.50 -17.10 13.31
CA VAL A 21 -9.33 -17.37 11.87
C VAL A 21 -7.91 -17.92 11.68
N PRO A 22 -7.71 -19.07 10.99
CA PRO A 22 -6.37 -19.57 10.74
C PRO A 22 -5.50 -18.54 10.05
N SER A 23 -4.29 -18.33 10.54
CA SER A 23 -3.31 -17.40 9.96
C SER A 23 -2.55 -18.05 8.82
N ASP A 24 -2.40 -17.33 7.71
CA ASP A 24 -1.55 -17.70 6.58
C ASP A 24 -0.21 -16.94 6.58
N VAL A 25 0.01 -16.09 7.58
CA VAL A 25 1.24 -15.30 7.75
C VAL A 25 2.15 -15.95 8.77
N SER A 26 3.39 -16.27 8.35
CA SER A 26 4.43 -16.75 9.26
C SER A 26 5.38 -15.60 9.64
N LEU A 27 5.57 -15.40 10.93
CA LEU A 27 6.56 -14.46 11.47
C LEU A 27 7.89 -15.11 11.85
N ALA A 28 8.03 -16.42 11.69
CA ALA A 28 9.20 -17.17 12.16
C ALA A 28 10.52 -16.70 11.55
N HIS A 29 10.47 -16.12 10.34
CA HIS A 29 11.63 -15.63 9.60
C HIS A 29 11.77 -14.11 9.60
N VAL A 30 10.92 -13.38 10.34
CA VAL A 30 11.01 -11.92 10.44
C VAL A 30 11.92 -11.55 11.60
N ASN A 31 13.09 -10.99 11.31
CA ASN A 31 14.01 -10.45 12.29
C ASN A 31 13.76 -8.95 12.51
N PRO A 32 14.07 -8.40 13.68
CA PRO A 32 14.17 -6.95 13.81
C PRO A 32 15.32 -6.41 12.95
N PRO A 33 15.27 -5.14 12.52
CA PRO A 33 16.40 -4.52 11.83
C PRO A 33 17.61 -4.42 12.77
N ALA A 34 18.82 -4.39 12.20
CA ALA A 34 20.09 -4.38 12.94
C ALA A 34 20.24 -3.18 13.90
N SER A 35 19.51 -2.10 13.67
CA SER A 35 19.44 -0.94 14.54
C SER A 35 18.00 -0.46 14.69
N PRO A 36 17.62 0.12 15.84
CA PRO A 36 16.27 0.66 16.04
C PRO A 36 15.88 1.67 14.97
N LEU A 37 14.58 1.70 14.64
CA LEU A 37 14.02 2.69 13.75
C LEU A 37 13.76 4.02 14.47
N PRO A 38 13.76 5.16 13.75
CA PRO A 38 13.28 6.42 14.30
C PRO A 38 11.83 6.30 14.78
N HIS A 39 11.50 6.99 15.88
CA HIS A 39 10.11 7.09 16.33
C HIS A 39 9.22 7.68 15.23
N ARG A 40 7.97 7.19 15.15
CA ARG A 40 6.99 7.53 14.10
C ARG A 40 7.36 7.01 12.70
N THR A 41 8.27 6.04 12.59
CA THR A 41 8.50 5.34 11.33
C THR A 41 7.18 4.81 10.77
N CYS A 42 6.98 5.00 9.47
CA CYS A 42 5.77 4.59 8.74
C CYS A 42 6.09 3.56 7.65
N ASP A 43 5.37 2.44 7.68
CA ASP A 43 5.26 1.53 6.54
C ASP A 43 4.16 2.03 5.60
N CYS A 44 4.53 2.48 4.41
CA CYS A 44 3.63 3.16 3.49
C CYS A 44 2.87 2.23 2.53
N HIS A 45 2.94 0.90 2.72
CA HIS A 45 2.21 -0.04 1.86
C HIS A 45 2.04 -1.40 2.52
N VAL A 46 0.90 -1.61 3.15
CA VAL A 46 0.50 -2.90 3.70
C VAL A 46 -0.93 -3.24 3.31
N HIS A 47 -1.29 -4.52 3.33
CA HIS A 47 -2.61 -4.99 2.97
C HIS A 47 -3.22 -5.83 4.11
N ILE A 48 -4.53 -5.68 4.32
CA ILE A 48 -5.30 -6.56 5.22
C ILE A 48 -6.18 -7.49 4.38
N PHE A 49 -6.20 -8.76 4.74
CA PHE A 49 -7.03 -9.80 4.16
C PHE A 49 -7.81 -10.52 5.25
N ASN A 50 -9.12 -10.33 5.27
CA ASN A 50 -10.03 -11.00 6.22
C ASN A 50 -11.26 -11.55 5.48
N PRO A 51 -11.10 -12.62 4.68
CA PRO A 51 -12.18 -13.15 3.84
C PRO A 51 -13.35 -13.74 4.66
N ALA A 52 -13.13 -14.10 5.91
CA ALA A 52 -14.18 -14.58 6.79
C ALA A 52 -15.24 -13.51 7.14
N ARG A 53 -14.79 -12.23 7.23
CA ARG A 53 -15.69 -11.10 7.49
C ARG A 53 -16.04 -10.30 6.22
N PHE A 54 -15.13 -10.26 5.26
CA PHE A 54 -15.24 -9.48 4.02
C PHE A 54 -14.91 -10.39 2.84
N PRO A 55 -15.92 -10.97 2.17
CA PRO A 55 -15.68 -11.85 1.02
C PRO A 55 -14.96 -11.14 -0.12
N TYR A 56 -14.04 -11.86 -0.80
CA TYR A 56 -13.41 -11.36 -2.01
C TYR A 56 -14.40 -11.22 -3.16
N VAL A 57 -14.13 -10.27 -4.07
CA VAL A 57 -14.94 -10.12 -5.27
C VAL A 57 -14.71 -11.28 -6.25
N ASN A 58 -15.71 -11.57 -7.10
CA ASN A 58 -15.62 -12.67 -8.06
C ASN A 58 -14.61 -12.39 -9.18
N GLU A 59 -14.45 -11.11 -9.56
CA GLU A 59 -13.58 -10.64 -10.65
C GLU A 59 -12.09 -10.54 -10.24
N ARG A 60 -11.73 -11.07 -9.08
CA ARG A 60 -10.33 -11.09 -8.63
C ARG A 60 -9.46 -11.97 -9.53
N SER A 61 -8.19 -11.68 -9.62
CA SER A 61 -7.22 -12.46 -10.41
C SER A 61 -6.50 -13.54 -9.60
N TYR A 62 -6.70 -13.61 -8.29
CA TYR A 62 -6.13 -14.59 -7.35
C TYR A 62 -6.90 -14.60 -6.05
N THR A 63 -6.71 -15.64 -5.24
CA THR A 63 -7.27 -15.74 -3.90
C THR A 63 -6.11 -15.68 -2.89
N PRO A 64 -5.90 -14.55 -2.19
CA PRO A 64 -4.89 -14.46 -1.14
C PRO A 64 -5.35 -15.21 0.11
N GLY A 65 -4.38 -15.61 0.95
CA GLY A 65 -4.63 -16.09 2.30
C GLY A 65 -5.14 -14.99 3.25
N THR A 66 -5.33 -15.36 4.51
CA THR A 66 -5.72 -14.44 5.59
C THR A 66 -4.50 -13.68 6.10
N ALA A 67 -4.66 -12.36 6.32
CA ALA A 67 -3.65 -11.48 6.93
C ALA A 67 -4.39 -10.39 7.73
N THR A 68 -4.46 -10.55 9.04
CA THR A 68 -5.29 -9.74 9.94
C THR A 68 -4.57 -8.50 10.47
N VAL A 69 -5.31 -7.62 11.15
CA VAL A 69 -4.73 -6.44 11.83
C VAL A 69 -3.80 -6.89 12.96
N GLU A 70 -4.14 -7.94 13.70
CA GLU A 70 -3.32 -8.49 14.78
C GLU A 70 -1.96 -8.99 14.27
N GLU A 71 -1.96 -9.67 13.12
CA GLU A 71 -0.74 -10.15 12.48
C GLU A 71 0.12 -9.02 11.92
N LEU A 72 -0.52 -7.98 11.34
CA LEU A 72 0.16 -6.76 10.96
C LEU A 72 0.84 -6.11 12.16
N LEU A 73 0.12 -5.94 13.28
CA LEU A 73 0.67 -5.35 14.50
C LEU A 73 1.84 -6.16 15.07
N ALA A 74 1.77 -7.47 14.97
CA ALA A 74 2.86 -8.34 15.39
C ALA A 74 4.09 -8.23 14.47
N PHE A 75 3.89 -8.08 13.15
CA PHE A 75 4.95 -7.84 12.16
C PHE A 75 5.61 -6.48 12.41
N GLU A 76 4.82 -5.40 12.46
CA GLU A 76 5.33 -4.05 12.65
C GLU A 76 6.02 -3.87 14.01
N GLY A 77 5.49 -4.53 15.05
CA GLY A 77 6.10 -4.53 16.37
C GLY A 77 7.49 -5.16 16.41
N ARG A 78 7.75 -6.20 15.58
CA ARG A 78 9.10 -6.77 15.43
C ARG A 78 10.06 -5.83 14.71
N LEU A 79 9.57 -5.03 13.78
CA LEU A 79 10.39 -4.06 13.06
C LEU A 79 10.60 -2.76 13.84
N GLY A 80 9.73 -2.43 14.80
CA GLY A 80 9.72 -1.15 15.48
C GLY A 80 9.06 -0.03 14.66
N VAL A 81 8.04 -0.38 13.87
CA VAL A 81 7.26 0.56 13.05
C VAL A 81 6.03 1.02 13.82
N ASP A 82 5.80 2.33 13.85
CA ASP A 82 4.72 2.95 14.62
C ASP A 82 3.46 3.23 13.80
N ARG A 83 3.63 3.54 12.51
CA ARG A 83 2.57 4.00 11.61
C ARG A 83 2.50 3.14 10.36
N VAL A 84 1.29 3.00 9.80
CA VAL A 84 1.07 2.22 8.57
C VAL A 84 0.14 2.94 7.61
N VAL A 85 0.33 2.68 6.31
CA VAL A 85 -0.62 3.06 5.27
C VAL A 85 -1.24 1.78 4.69
N LEU A 86 -2.50 1.55 5.05
CA LEU A 86 -3.28 0.43 4.55
C LEU A 86 -3.69 0.67 3.10
N VAL A 87 -3.31 -0.21 2.22
CA VAL A 87 -3.64 -0.11 0.79
C VAL A 87 -4.68 -1.15 0.44
N GLN A 88 -5.78 -0.72 -0.19
CA GLN A 88 -6.83 -1.61 -0.67
C GLN A 88 -6.25 -2.64 -1.64
N PRO A 89 -6.32 -3.95 -1.34
CA PRO A 89 -5.83 -4.97 -2.23
C PRO A 89 -6.83 -5.27 -3.35
N SER A 90 -6.34 -5.75 -4.50
CA SER A 90 -7.17 -6.04 -5.67
C SER A 90 -8.23 -7.12 -5.45
N GLY A 91 -8.02 -8.00 -4.46
CA GLY A 91 -8.98 -9.07 -4.11
C GLY A 91 -10.35 -8.57 -3.63
N TYR A 92 -10.44 -7.32 -3.18
CA TYR A 92 -11.69 -6.67 -2.76
C TYR A 92 -12.26 -5.68 -3.78
N GLY A 93 -11.58 -5.43 -4.90
CA GLY A 93 -12.04 -4.46 -5.89
C GLY A 93 -12.29 -3.09 -5.26
N THR A 94 -13.50 -2.54 -5.47
CA THR A 94 -13.95 -1.26 -4.90
C THR A 94 -14.66 -1.39 -3.55
N ASP A 95 -14.76 -2.60 -2.99
CA ASP A 95 -15.34 -2.82 -1.65
C ASP A 95 -14.31 -2.51 -0.56
N ASN A 96 -14.30 -1.28 -0.08
CA ASN A 96 -13.36 -0.80 0.93
C ASN A 96 -13.74 -1.15 2.38
N ARG A 97 -14.77 -1.98 2.62
CA ARG A 97 -15.23 -2.29 4.00
C ARG A 97 -14.14 -2.90 4.87
N CYS A 98 -13.32 -3.81 4.32
CA CYS A 98 -12.18 -4.39 5.05
C CYS A 98 -11.13 -3.34 5.41
N LEU A 99 -10.82 -2.43 4.48
CA LEU A 99 -9.91 -1.29 4.71
C LEU A 99 -10.44 -0.37 5.81
N VAL A 100 -11.71 0.04 5.75
CA VAL A 100 -12.33 0.94 6.72
C VAL A 100 -12.39 0.32 8.11
N ASP A 101 -12.74 -0.97 8.21
CA ASP A 101 -12.74 -1.72 9.47
C ASP A 101 -11.33 -1.76 10.11
N ALA A 102 -10.30 -2.03 9.31
CA ALA A 102 -8.93 -2.05 9.78
C ALA A 102 -8.43 -0.65 10.22
N LEU A 103 -8.80 0.40 9.48
CA LEU A 103 -8.50 1.79 9.88
C LEU A 103 -9.14 2.15 11.23
N ALA A 104 -10.39 1.73 11.46
CA ALA A 104 -11.08 1.95 12.73
C ALA A 104 -10.39 1.21 13.89
N GLN A 105 -9.90 -0.01 13.68
CA GLN A 105 -9.18 -0.79 14.69
C GLN A 105 -7.83 -0.15 15.05
N LEU A 106 -7.08 0.37 14.08
CA LEU A 106 -5.75 0.95 14.27
C LEU A 106 -5.80 2.40 14.79
N GLY A 107 -6.83 3.12 14.44
CA GLY A 107 -7.02 4.52 14.81
C GLY A 107 -6.18 5.53 14.01
N PRO A 108 -6.56 6.83 14.06
CA PRO A 108 -6.01 7.86 13.18
C PRO A 108 -4.56 8.27 13.51
N MET A 109 -4.07 7.97 14.70
CA MET A 109 -2.67 8.25 15.05
C MET A 109 -1.71 7.23 14.43
N ARG A 110 -2.18 6.00 14.17
CA ARG A 110 -1.38 4.90 13.65
C ARG A 110 -1.58 4.63 12.17
N ALA A 111 -2.78 4.85 11.62
CA ALA A 111 -3.09 4.39 10.27
C ALA A 111 -3.69 5.46 9.34
N ARG A 112 -3.37 5.35 8.07
CA ARG A 112 -4.05 6.01 6.94
C ARG A 112 -4.40 4.99 5.87
N GLY A 113 -5.36 5.34 4.99
CA GLY A 113 -5.86 4.45 3.96
C GLY A 113 -5.60 4.94 2.55
N VAL A 114 -5.41 3.98 1.65
CA VAL A 114 -5.43 4.15 0.20
C VAL A 114 -6.55 3.28 -0.36
N ALA A 115 -7.63 3.89 -0.81
CA ALA A 115 -8.83 3.21 -1.27
C ALA A 115 -8.78 2.90 -2.77
N VAL A 116 -9.57 1.94 -3.23
CA VAL A 116 -9.93 1.78 -4.64
C VAL A 116 -11.39 2.19 -4.79
N ILE A 117 -11.68 3.11 -5.70
CA ILE A 117 -13.03 3.66 -5.91
C ILE A 117 -13.52 3.37 -7.33
N ASP A 118 -14.83 3.36 -7.50
CA ASP A 118 -15.45 3.42 -8.82
C ASP A 118 -15.34 4.85 -9.35
N LEU A 119 -14.52 5.04 -10.39
CA LEU A 119 -14.23 6.37 -10.93
C LEU A 119 -15.45 7.02 -11.61
N GLU A 120 -16.46 6.24 -12.00
CA GLU A 120 -17.65 6.74 -12.70
C GLU A 120 -18.81 7.03 -11.73
N HIS A 121 -18.95 6.24 -10.64
CA HIS A 121 -20.14 6.27 -9.81
C HIS A 121 -19.88 6.77 -8.36
N THR A 122 -18.61 6.83 -7.91
CA THR A 122 -18.31 7.30 -6.55
C THR A 122 -18.74 8.75 -6.35
N THR A 123 -19.57 8.99 -5.35
CA THR A 123 -20.13 10.29 -5.00
C THR A 123 -19.21 11.08 -4.05
N ALA A 124 -19.40 12.41 -3.98
CA ALA A 124 -18.71 13.26 -3.01
C ALA A 124 -19.01 12.86 -1.55
N LYS A 125 -20.21 12.34 -1.28
CA LYS A 125 -20.59 11.83 0.05
C LYS A 125 -19.77 10.59 0.44
N GLU A 126 -19.57 9.66 -0.48
CA GLU A 126 -18.74 8.46 -0.25
C GLU A 126 -17.26 8.83 -0.09
N MET A 127 -16.75 9.78 -0.89
CA MET A 127 -15.40 10.34 -0.71
C MET A 127 -15.24 10.98 0.68
N GLY A 128 -16.24 11.72 1.14
CA GLY A 128 -16.28 12.30 2.50
C GLY A 128 -16.23 11.22 3.58
N ALA A 129 -17.04 10.17 3.47
CA ALA A 129 -17.05 9.07 4.43
C ALA A 129 -15.69 8.33 4.48
N LEU A 130 -15.06 8.11 3.34
CA LEU A 130 -13.71 7.53 3.27
C LEU A 130 -12.67 8.47 3.91
N HIS A 131 -12.79 9.78 3.72
CA HIS A 131 -11.90 10.77 4.36
C HIS A 131 -11.99 10.72 5.88
N GLU A 132 -13.21 10.71 6.43
CA GLU A 132 -13.46 10.60 7.88
C GLU A 132 -12.94 9.27 8.44
N ALA A 133 -13.00 8.19 7.65
CA ALA A 133 -12.40 6.91 8.02
C ALA A 133 -10.86 6.89 8.00
N GLY A 134 -10.20 7.95 7.53
CA GLY A 134 -8.73 8.04 7.48
C GLY A 134 -8.10 7.80 6.11
N VAL A 135 -8.89 7.68 5.04
CA VAL A 135 -8.35 7.56 3.67
C VAL A 135 -7.74 8.90 3.23
N ARG A 136 -6.55 8.83 2.60
CA ARG A 136 -5.80 10.01 2.11
C ARG A 136 -5.28 9.83 0.68
N SER A 137 -5.64 8.73 0.03
CA SER A 137 -5.22 8.43 -1.34
C SER A 137 -6.20 7.48 -2.02
N ILE A 138 -6.22 7.47 -3.35
CA ILE A 138 -6.82 6.41 -4.14
C ILE A 138 -5.75 5.66 -4.93
N ARG A 139 -6.02 4.39 -5.26
CA ARG A 139 -5.11 3.52 -6.00
C ARG A 139 -5.61 3.23 -7.41
N LEU A 140 -4.71 3.40 -8.38
CA LEU A 140 -4.84 2.90 -9.73
C LEU A 140 -3.87 1.72 -9.91
N ASN A 141 -4.41 0.49 -9.88
CA ASN A 141 -3.61 -0.73 -10.05
C ASN A 141 -3.66 -1.15 -11.52
N LEU A 142 -2.75 -0.61 -12.33
CA LEU A 142 -2.71 -0.83 -13.76
C LEU A 142 -1.93 -2.10 -14.12
N GLU A 143 -0.96 -2.51 -13.30
CA GLU A 143 -0.18 -3.74 -13.47
C GLU A 143 -1.04 -5.00 -13.32
N VAL A 144 -1.83 -5.11 -12.24
CA VAL A 144 -2.66 -6.31 -11.97
C VAL A 144 -3.80 -6.44 -12.95
N LYS A 145 -4.34 -5.32 -13.45
CA LYS A 145 -5.40 -5.32 -14.46
C LYS A 145 -4.89 -5.65 -15.86
N GLY A 146 -3.56 -5.78 -16.06
CA GLY A 146 -2.96 -6.01 -17.37
C GLY A 146 -3.24 -4.86 -18.35
N GLU A 147 -3.40 -3.63 -17.84
CA GLU A 147 -3.67 -2.48 -18.68
C GLU A 147 -2.38 -2.00 -19.35
N HIS A 148 -2.25 -2.30 -20.62
CA HIS A 148 -1.11 -1.91 -21.45
C HIS A 148 -1.45 -0.76 -22.41
N SER A 149 -2.71 -0.31 -22.45
CA SER A 149 -3.11 0.82 -23.27
C SER A 149 -2.81 2.13 -22.54
N VAL A 150 -1.81 2.84 -23.02
CA VAL A 150 -1.44 4.18 -22.53
C VAL A 150 -2.63 5.14 -22.58
N GLU A 151 -3.43 5.09 -23.65
CA GLU A 151 -4.56 6.01 -23.83
C GLU A 151 -5.68 5.76 -22.80
N ARG A 152 -6.03 4.51 -22.53
CA ARG A 152 -6.98 4.18 -21.45
C ARG A 152 -6.46 4.57 -20.08
N SER A 153 -5.19 4.31 -19.83
CA SER A 153 -4.55 4.68 -18.55
C SER A 153 -4.52 6.20 -18.37
N ARG A 154 -4.29 6.97 -19.43
CA ARG A 154 -4.42 8.44 -19.40
C ARG A 154 -5.84 8.89 -19.06
N ALA A 155 -6.85 8.32 -19.71
CA ALA A 155 -8.25 8.63 -19.42
C ALA A 155 -8.59 8.31 -17.95
N THR A 156 -8.17 7.13 -17.48
CA THR A 156 -8.33 6.69 -16.08
C THR A 156 -7.67 7.67 -15.11
N LEU A 157 -6.41 8.06 -15.37
CA LEU A 157 -5.70 9.00 -14.50
C LEU A 157 -6.35 10.38 -14.51
N ARG A 158 -6.75 10.92 -15.66
CA ARG A 158 -7.46 12.21 -15.75
C ARG A 158 -8.74 12.19 -14.94
N ARG A 159 -9.52 11.11 -15.02
CA ARG A 159 -10.76 10.95 -14.26
C ARG A 159 -10.48 10.88 -12.75
N ALA A 160 -9.48 10.11 -12.33
CA ALA A 160 -9.05 10.04 -10.95
C ALA A 160 -8.60 11.41 -10.40
N LEU A 161 -7.81 12.17 -11.18
CA LEU A 161 -7.37 13.51 -10.84
C LEU A 161 -8.54 14.49 -10.64
N GLN A 162 -9.59 14.39 -11.46
CA GLN A 162 -10.80 15.20 -11.29
C GLN A 162 -11.52 14.89 -9.97
N LEU A 163 -11.62 13.60 -9.59
CA LEU A 163 -12.29 13.19 -8.35
C LEU A 163 -11.53 13.62 -7.10
N VAL A 164 -10.19 13.55 -7.12
CA VAL A 164 -9.39 13.96 -5.95
C VAL A 164 -9.12 15.46 -5.90
N ALA A 165 -9.35 16.22 -6.96
CA ALA A 165 -9.05 17.66 -7.04
C ALA A 165 -9.63 18.50 -5.88
N PRO A 166 -10.84 18.24 -5.35
CA PRO A 166 -11.38 18.97 -4.20
C PRO A 166 -10.86 18.48 -2.85
N THR A 167 -9.98 17.48 -2.84
CA THR A 167 -9.43 16.88 -1.62
C THR A 167 -7.92 17.17 -1.48
N SER A 168 -7.34 16.84 -0.32
CA SER A 168 -5.89 16.81 -0.12
C SER A 168 -5.27 15.43 -0.43
N TRP A 169 -5.99 14.56 -1.15
CA TRP A 169 -5.55 13.19 -1.40
C TRP A 169 -4.51 13.10 -2.51
N SER A 170 -3.68 12.08 -2.40
CA SER A 170 -2.78 11.66 -3.47
C SER A 170 -3.42 10.60 -4.37
N ILE A 171 -2.77 10.33 -5.51
CA ILE A 171 -3.10 9.18 -6.37
C ILE A 171 -1.91 8.23 -6.38
N GLN A 172 -2.12 7.00 -5.95
CA GLN A 172 -1.13 5.94 -5.99
C GLN A 172 -1.27 5.12 -7.27
N ILE A 173 -0.17 4.90 -7.98
CA ILE A 173 -0.13 4.17 -9.26
C ILE A 173 0.83 2.99 -9.14
N TYR A 174 0.35 1.79 -9.47
CA TYR A 174 1.18 0.62 -9.70
C TYR A 174 1.18 0.30 -11.20
N ALA A 175 2.32 0.52 -11.85
CA ALA A 175 2.53 0.38 -13.28
C ALA A 175 4.02 0.10 -13.56
N ASP A 176 4.35 -0.38 -14.75
CA ASP A 176 5.72 -0.45 -15.24
C ASP A 176 6.25 0.92 -15.70
N LEU A 177 7.57 1.02 -15.92
CA LEU A 177 8.21 2.27 -16.33
C LEU A 177 7.70 2.81 -17.68
N ALA A 178 7.37 1.94 -18.62
CA ALA A 178 6.89 2.36 -19.94
C ALA A 178 5.53 3.04 -19.84
N LEU A 179 4.65 2.51 -18.99
CA LEU A 179 3.36 3.12 -18.72
C LEU A 179 3.52 4.43 -17.94
N VAL A 180 4.40 4.50 -16.95
CA VAL A 180 4.72 5.75 -16.23
C VAL A 180 5.21 6.83 -17.21
N GLU A 181 6.10 6.49 -18.14
CA GLU A 181 6.56 7.40 -19.20
C GLU A 181 5.38 7.87 -20.07
N GLY A 182 4.50 6.93 -20.47
CA GLY A 182 3.28 7.25 -21.20
C GLY A 182 2.32 8.19 -20.47
N LEU A 183 2.32 8.18 -19.13
CA LEU A 183 1.48 9.04 -18.29
C LEU A 183 2.16 10.36 -17.86
N ALA A 184 3.40 10.60 -18.25
CA ALA A 184 4.21 11.72 -17.75
C ALA A 184 3.58 13.11 -17.98
N SER A 185 2.83 13.28 -19.06
CA SER A 185 2.10 14.53 -19.36
C SER A 185 1.01 14.81 -18.32
N GLU A 186 0.20 13.81 -18.03
CA GLU A 186 -0.87 13.87 -17.05
C GLU A 186 -0.32 14.07 -15.63
N ILE A 187 0.76 13.38 -15.30
CA ILE A 187 1.44 13.51 -14.00
C ILE A 187 1.99 14.93 -13.82
N ARG A 188 2.61 15.53 -14.85
CA ARG A 188 3.11 16.92 -14.79
C ARG A 188 1.99 17.94 -14.59
N SER A 189 0.83 17.69 -15.17
CA SER A 189 -0.33 18.59 -15.05
C SER A 189 -1.13 18.36 -13.76
N ALA A 190 -0.87 17.27 -13.02
CA ALA A 190 -1.56 16.93 -11.80
C ALA A 190 -1.33 17.98 -10.69
N LYS A 191 -2.41 18.37 -10.01
CA LYS A 191 -2.33 19.19 -8.77
C LYS A 191 -2.17 18.30 -7.53
N ALA A 192 -2.79 17.10 -7.56
CA ALA A 192 -2.64 16.12 -6.49
C ALA A 192 -1.27 15.43 -6.59
N PRO A 193 -0.63 15.09 -5.46
CA PRO A 193 0.58 14.27 -5.47
C PRO A 193 0.32 12.91 -6.13
N VAL A 194 1.25 12.44 -6.96
CA VAL A 194 1.23 11.10 -7.54
C VAL A 194 2.27 10.24 -6.85
N VAL A 195 1.91 9.02 -6.47
CA VAL A 195 2.77 8.07 -5.75
C VAL A 195 3.00 6.86 -6.64
N LEU A 196 4.24 6.57 -6.98
CA LEU A 196 4.62 5.41 -7.77
C LEU A 196 5.04 4.24 -6.88
N ASP A 197 4.34 3.10 -7.02
CA ASP A 197 4.61 1.92 -6.22
C ASP A 197 5.92 1.20 -6.64
N HIS A 198 6.57 0.53 -5.70
CA HIS A 198 7.59 -0.50 -5.89
C HIS A 198 8.69 -0.09 -6.88
N PHE A 199 9.52 0.89 -6.47
CA PHE A 199 10.59 1.46 -7.32
C PHE A 199 10.08 1.97 -8.67
N ALA A 200 8.84 2.50 -8.73
CA ALA A 200 8.19 2.96 -9.95
C ALA A 200 8.08 1.87 -11.05
N GLY A 201 8.02 0.60 -10.66
CA GLY A 201 7.89 -0.53 -11.59
C GLY A 201 9.16 -0.89 -12.37
N LEU A 202 10.33 -0.35 -12.02
CA LEU A 202 11.62 -0.69 -12.67
C LEU A 202 11.94 -2.20 -12.55
N LYS A 203 12.83 -2.67 -13.43
CA LYS A 203 13.45 -4.00 -13.36
C LYS A 203 14.97 -3.82 -13.35
N ALA A 204 15.62 -4.22 -12.24
CA ALA A 204 17.04 -3.97 -12.04
C ALA A 204 17.93 -4.65 -13.10
N ASP A 205 17.53 -5.83 -13.57
CA ASP A 205 18.22 -6.58 -14.62
C ASP A 205 18.25 -5.89 -16.00
N LYS A 206 17.41 -4.85 -16.21
CA LYS A 206 17.44 -4.00 -17.41
C LYS A 206 18.41 -2.82 -17.32
N GLY A 207 19.04 -2.62 -16.14
CA GLY A 207 20.03 -1.56 -15.92
C GLY A 207 19.46 -0.15 -15.87
N MET A 208 20.35 0.82 -15.61
CA MET A 208 20.00 2.25 -15.43
C MET A 208 19.56 2.95 -16.73
N ALA A 209 19.86 2.37 -17.90
CA ALA A 209 19.45 2.92 -19.20
C ALA A 209 18.08 2.41 -19.68
N GLN A 210 17.33 1.68 -18.86
CA GLN A 210 16.03 1.18 -19.25
C GLN A 210 15.04 2.32 -19.58
N ALA A 211 14.16 2.07 -20.57
CA ALA A 211 13.17 3.04 -21.00
C ALA A 211 12.26 3.47 -19.82
N GLY A 212 11.91 4.75 -19.77
CA GLY A 212 11.08 5.35 -18.72
C GLY A 212 11.82 5.71 -17.43
N TRP A 213 13.04 5.20 -17.18
CA TRP A 213 13.79 5.53 -15.96
C TRP A 213 14.17 7.00 -15.86
N SER A 214 14.70 7.58 -16.94
CA SER A 214 15.01 9.00 -17.00
C SER A 214 13.77 9.89 -16.79
N THR A 215 12.62 9.45 -17.28
CA THR A 215 11.35 10.14 -17.06
C THR A 215 10.95 10.13 -15.60
N VAL A 216 11.10 9.00 -14.88
CA VAL A 216 10.85 8.93 -13.43
C VAL A 216 11.76 9.90 -12.67
N LEU A 217 13.06 9.93 -12.96
CA LEU A 217 14.01 10.87 -12.32
C LEU A 217 13.63 12.34 -12.61
N ALA A 218 13.21 12.66 -13.84
CA ALA A 218 12.76 14.00 -14.18
C ALA A 218 11.50 14.40 -13.39
N LEU A 219 10.48 13.54 -13.35
CA LEU A 219 9.24 13.77 -12.59
C LEU A 219 9.52 13.91 -11.08
N LEU A 220 10.44 13.12 -10.56
CA LEU A 220 10.88 13.18 -9.16
C LEU A 220 11.56 14.52 -8.86
N LYS A 221 12.51 14.94 -9.71
CA LYS A 221 13.22 16.24 -9.60
C LYS A 221 12.26 17.42 -9.71
N GLU A 222 11.26 17.32 -10.57
CA GLU A 222 10.20 18.32 -10.73
C GLU A 222 9.22 18.35 -9.54
N GLY A 223 9.37 17.45 -8.56
CA GLY A 223 8.49 17.32 -7.39
C GLY A 223 7.08 16.83 -7.74
N ARG A 224 6.92 16.16 -8.88
CA ARG A 224 5.61 15.70 -9.39
C ARG A 224 5.18 14.36 -8.83
N VAL A 225 6.15 13.54 -8.41
CA VAL A 225 5.88 12.20 -7.90
C VAL A 225 6.57 11.96 -6.56
N TYR A 226 5.99 11.04 -5.79
CA TYR A 226 6.67 10.28 -4.75
C TYR A 226 6.99 8.90 -5.29
N VAL A 227 8.08 8.27 -4.83
CA VAL A 227 8.42 6.89 -5.16
C VAL A 227 8.50 6.06 -3.89
N LYS A 228 7.84 4.90 -3.87
CA LYS A 228 7.95 3.92 -2.78
C LYS A 228 9.17 3.02 -3.00
N LEU A 229 10.13 3.08 -2.10
CA LEU A 229 11.21 2.10 -1.97
C LEU A 229 10.66 0.87 -1.27
N SER A 230 10.05 -0.03 -2.04
CA SER A 230 9.26 -1.15 -1.50
C SER A 230 9.31 -2.39 -2.39
N ALA A 231 8.97 -3.54 -1.81
CA ALA A 231 8.86 -4.81 -2.54
C ALA A 231 10.05 -5.08 -3.48
N PRO A 232 11.30 -5.12 -2.99
CA PRO A 232 12.48 -5.29 -3.85
C PRO A 232 12.43 -6.55 -4.71
N TYR A 233 11.75 -7.61 -4.24
CA TYR A 233 11.51 -8.85 -4.96
C TYR A 233 10.62 -8.69 -6.21
N ARG A 234 9.99 -7.53 -6.43
CA ARG A 234 9.26 -7.21 -7.67
C ARG A 234 10.15 -6.54 -8.70
N ALA A 235 11.24 -5.92 -8.25
CA ALA A 235 12.17 -5.14 -9.08
C ALA A 235 13.48 -5.89 -9.38
N SER A 236 13.93 -6.76 -8.49
CA SER A 236 15.17 -7.55 -8.60
C SER A 236 14.90 -9.06 -8.64
N LYS A 237 15.77 -9.79 -9.33
CA LYS A 237 15.83 -11.27 -9.35
C LYS A 237 16.90 -11.81 -8.41
N LEU A 238 17.78 -10.97 -7.86
CA LEU A 238 18.82 -11.37 -6.93
C LEU A 238 18.23 -11.61 -5.55
N ALA A 239 18.72 -12.61 -4.84
CA ALA A 239 18.26 -12.95 -3.50
C ALA A 239 18.59 -11.85 -2.47
N ASP A 240 19.66 -11.11 -2.70
CA ASP A 240 20.11 -10.00 -1.85
C ASP A 240 19.64 -8.62 -2.32
N TYR A 241 18.98 -8.51 -3.48
CA TYR A 241 18.53 -7.27 -4.10
C TYR A 241 19.64 -6.22 -4.28
N GLY A 242 20.90 -6.63 -4.31
CA GLY A 242 22.06 -5.72 -4.36
C GLY A 242 22.12 -4.85 -5.62
N ASP A 243 21.51 -5.31 -6.71
CA ASP A 243 21.36 -4.57 -7.97
C ASP A 243 20.39 -3.39 -7.90
N LEU A 244 19.61 -3.25 -6.82
CA LEU A 244 18.75 -2.08 -6.57
C LEU A 244 19.51 -0.91 -5.92
N ALA A 245 20.70 -1.12 -5.36
CA ALA A 245 21.46 -0.08 -4.69
C ALA A 245 21.74 1.16 -5.57
N PRO A 246 22.16 1.01 -6.85
CA PRO A 246 22.35 2.18 -7.74
C PRO A 246 21.08 2.99 -7.97
N PHE A 247 19.92 2.29 -8.09
CA PHE A 247 18.63 2.93 -8.30
C PHE A 247 18.16 3.68 -7.05
N ALA A 248 18.27 3.06 -5.86
CA ALA A 248 17.91 3.70 -4.60
C ALA A 248 18.76 4.97 -4.35
N ARG A 249 20.07 4.92 -4.63
CA ARG A 249 20.96 6.08 -4.53
C ARG A 249 20.56 7.18 -5.50
N ALA A 250 20.33 6.86 -6.77
CA ALA A 250 19.93 7.86 -7.78
C ALA A 250 18.61 8.54 -7.41
N LEU A 251 17.64 7.81 -6.86
CA LEU A 251 16.40 8.38 -6.37
C LEU A 251 16.65 9.32 -5.18
N ALA A 252 17.45 8.87 -4.18
CA ALA A 252 17.78 9.66 -2.99
C ALA A 252 18.60 10.93 -3.31
N GLU A 253 19.54 10.85 -4.25
CA GLU A 253 20.31 11.99 -4.74
C GLU A 253 19.45 12.97 -5.53
N THR A 254 18.42 12.48 -6.24
CA THR A 254 17.54 13.31 -7.05
C THR A 254 16.58 14.14 -6.22
N ALA A 255 15.83 13.52 -5.29
CA ALA A 255 14.88 14.21 -4.43
C ALA A 255 14.53 13.37 -3.18
N PRO A 256 15.34 13.41 -2.12
CA PRO A 256 15.10 12.61 -0.91
C PRO A 256 13.77 12.92 -0.23
N GLY A 257 13.26 14.15 -0.32
CA GLY A 257 11.96 14.58 0.19
C GLY A 257 10.74 14.01 -0.57
N ARG A 258 10.98 13.18 -1.59
CA ARG A 258 9.93 12.56 -2.42
C ARG A 258 9.99 11.03 -2.39
N LEU A 259 10.67 10.46 -1.40
CA LEU A 259 10.77 9.02 -1.22
C LEU A 259 10.05 8.59 0.05
N VAL A 260 9.40 7.45 0.01
CA VAL A 260 8.83 6.78 1.18
C VAL A 260 9.19 5.29 1.14
N TRP A 261 9.31 4.68 2.33
CA TRP A 261 9.56 3.25 2.44
C TRP A 261 8.26 2.47 2.66
N ALA A 262 8.26 1.20 2.22
CA ALA A 262 7.19 0.27 2.56
C ALA A 262 7.63 -1.20 2.48
N SER A 263 7.03 -2.05 3.30
CA SER A 263 7.29 -3.49 3.32
C SER A 263 6.61 -4.25 2.18
N ASP A 264 5.43 -3.84 1.77
CA ASP A 264 4.46 -4.60 0.93
C ASP A 264 3.90 -5.84 1.68
N TRP A 265 3.85 -5.78 3.04
CA TRP A 265 3.25 -6.85 3.83
C TRP A 265 1.79 -7.10 3.40
N PRO A 266 1.31 -8.36 3.34
CA PRO A 266 1.94 -9.62 3.72
C PRO A 266 2.75 -10.30 2.61
N HIS A 267 3.22 -9.56 1.61
CA HIS A 267 4.12 -10.01 0.55
C HIS A 267 3.44 -10.98 -0.44
N THR A 268 2.37 -10.53 -1.06
CA THR A 268 1.61 -11.31 -2.05
C THR A 268 2.45 -11.74 -3.26
N GLY A 269 2.05 -12.83 -3.90
CA GLY A 269 2.70 -13.37 -5.09
C GLY A 269 2.73 -12.41 -6.28
N SER A 270 3.43 -12.79 -7.34
CA SER A 270 3.50 -12.05 -8.60
C SER A 270 2.35 -12.43 -9.53
N SER A 271 1.82 -11.47 -10.28
CA SER A 271 0.80 -11.72 -11.32
C SER A 271 1.24 -12.73 -12.39
N SER A 272 2.55 -12.80 -12.67
CA SER A 272 3.11 -13.72 -13.67
C SER A 272 3.09 -15.20 -13.25
N ASN A 273 2.95 -15.52 -11.98
CA ASN A 273 3.04 -16.88 -11.43
C ASN A 273 1.71 -17.41 -10.90
N ARG A 274 0.59 -16.75 -11.24
CA ARG A 274 -0.73 -17.15 -10.77
C ARG A 274 -1.24 -18.38 -11.50
N SER A 275 -1.88 -19.28 -10.75
CA SER A 275 -2.48 -20.50 -11.30
C SER A 275 -3.68 -20.22 -12.21
N GLY A 276 -4.34 -19.07 -12.01
CA GLY A 276 -5.64 -18.75 -12.62
C GLY A 276 -6.82 -19.47 -11.97
N ASP A 277 -6.58 -20.42 -11.07
CA ASP A 277 -7.60 -21.11 -10.30
C ASP A 277 -7.92 -20.34 -9.02
N LEU A 278 -9.08 -19.71 -8.98
CA LEU A 278 -9.53 -18.90 -7.84
C LEU A 278 -9.93 -19.71 -6.61
N SER A 279 -10.06 -21.04 -6.72
CA SER A 279 -10.29 -21.93 -5.58
C SER A 279 -9.02 -22.21 -4.78
N VAL A 280 -7.84 -21.97 -5.37
CA VAL A 280 -6.53 -22.16 -4.74
C VAL A 280 -6.12 -20.90 -4.01
N VAL A 281 -5.86 -21.02 -2.70
CA VAL A 281 -5.28 -19.95 -1.91
C VAL A 281 -3.80 -19.82 -2.25
N GLU A 282 -3.38 -18.63 -2.73
CA GLU A 282 -1.97 -18.33 -3.01
C GLU A 282 -1.25 -17.96 -1.70
N PRO A 283 -0.15 -18.65 -1.37
CA PRO A 283 0.63 -18.35 -0.18
C PRO A 283 1.34 -17.00 -0.28
N PHE A 284 1.57 -16.36 0.86
CA PHE A 284 2.43 -15.20 0.95
C PHE A 284 3.91 -15.59 0.83
N ARG A 285 4.73 -14.66 0.37
CA ARG A 285 6.19 -14.85 0.30
C ARG A 285 6.78 -14.80 1.71
N ALA A 286 7.75 -15.67 1.99
CA ALA A 286 8.55 -15.59 3.19
C ALA A 286 9.61 -14.49 3.05
N ILE A 287 9.29 -13.27 3.49
CA ILE A 287 10.17 -12.10 3.40
C ILE A 287 10.60 -11.66 4.80
N ASN A 288 11.90 -11.47 5.00
CA ASN A 288 12.42 -10.87 6.22
C ASN A 288 12.38 -9.34 6.13
N GLY A 289 11.42 -8.72 6.82
CA GLY A 289 11.22 -7.27 6.79
C GLY A 289 12.40 -6.49 7.36
N GLY A 290 13.07 -7.00 8.40
CA GLY A 290 14.27 -6.38 8.99
C GLY A 290 15.42 -6.33 8.00
N ASP A 291 15.69 -7.42 7.29
CA ASP A 291 16.75 -7.45 6.27
C ASP A 291 16.50 -6.43 5.14
N ILE A 292 15.22 -6.23 4.74
CA ILE A 292 14.87 -5.22 3.73
C ILE A 292 15.15 -3.81 4.23
N LEU A 293 14.82 -3.52 5.49
CA LEU A 293 15.13 -2.23 6.12
C LEU A 293 16.64 -1.97 6.21
N ASP A 294 17.41 -2.99 6.59
CA ASP A 294 18.88 -2.87 6.66
C ASP A 294 19.51 -2.64 5.29
N ARG A 295 18.95 -3.26 4.24
CA ARG A 295 19.36 -2.99 2.85
C ARG A 295 19.04 -1.56 2.44
N LEU A 296 17.85 -1.05 2.71
CA LEU A 296 17.52 0.35 2.46
C LEU A 296 18.56 1.29 3.10
N ARG A 297 18.91 1.03 4.37
CA ARG A 297 19.91 1.81 5.09
C ARG A 297 21.30 1.73 4.47
N SER A 298 21.68 0.56 3.95
CA SER A 298 22.96 0.39 3.23
C SER A 298 22.97 1.09 1.88
N TRP A 299 21.83 1.16 1.19
CA TRP A 299 21.71 1.85 -0.09
C TRP A 299 21.70 3.38 0.07
N VAL A 300 21.11 3.87 1.16
CA VAL A 300 20.96 5.28 1.50
C VAL A 300 21.52 5.49 2.90
N PRO A 301 22.86 5.63 3.05
CA PRO A 301 23.52 5.63 4.37
C PRO A 301 23.33 6.93 5.16
N ASP A 302 22.91 8.03 4.54
CA ASP A 302 22.66 9.30 5.22
C ASP A 302 21.45 9.19 6.15
N GLN A 303 21.68 9.35 7.45
CA GLN A 303 20.64 9.20 8.47
C GLN A 303 19.54 10.28 8.38
N ALA A 304 19.86 11.49 7.91
CA ALA A 304 18.88 12.54 7.74
C ALA A 304 17.93 12.19 6.57
N ILE A 305 18.47 11.64 5.49
CA ILE A 305 17.66 11.14 4.36
C ILE A 305 16.82 9.92 4.80
N GLN A 306 17.39 8.98 5.56
CA GLN A 306 16.62 7.87 6.14
C GLN A 306 15.44 8.36 6.96
N HIS A 307 15.67 9.36 7.84
CA HIS A 307 14.59 9.95 8.63
C HIS A 307 13.51 10.61 7.76
N GLN A 308 13.89 11.29 6.68
CA GLN A 308 12.92 11.83 5.73
C GLN A 308 12.07 10.71 5.12
N ILE A 309 12.71 9.65 4.61
CA ILE A 309 12.02 8.52 3.94
C ILE A 309 11.08 7.77 4.89
N LEU A 310 11.50 7.58 6.14
CA LEU A 310 10.79 6.74 7.11
C LEU A 310 9.75 7.52 7.94
N VAL A 311 9.92 8.82 8.14
CA VAL A 311 9.11 9.61 9.10
C VAL A 311 8.50 10.85 8.46
N THR A 312 9.33 11.78 7.96
CA THR A 312 8.86 13.11 7.56
C THR A 312 7.99 13.07 6.30
N ASN A 313 8.50 12.42 5.24
CA ASN A 313 7.78 12.34 3.97
C ASN A 313 6.44 11.60 4.08
N PRO A 314 6.35 10.43 4.78
CA PRO A 314 5.07 9.78 5.05
C PRO A 314 4.08 10.66 5.83
N ALA A 315 4.56 11.38 6.86
CA ALA A 315 3.71 12.24 7.66
C ALA A 315 3.09 13.37 6.83
N GLU A 316 3.89 13.99 5.97
CA GLU A 316 3.42 15.03 5.03
C GLU A 316 2.46 14.44 3.99
N LEU A 317 2.89 13.38 3.27
CA LEU A 317 2.14 12.80 2.15
C LEU A 317 0.76 12.28 2.56
N TYR A 318 0.65 11.65 3.74
CA TYR A 318 -0.58 11.03 4.22
C TYR A 318 -1.25 11.81 5.35
N SER A 319 -0.81 13.04 5.63
CA SER A 319 -1.41 13.92 6.64
C SER A 319 -1.53 13.24 8.01
N PHE A 320 -0.44 12.60 8.49
CA PHE A 320 -0.35 12.23 9.88
C PHE A 320 -0.08 13.49 10.71
N GLY A 321 -0.89 13.72 11.74
CA GLY A 321 -0.64 14.79 12.71
C GLY A 321 0.72 14.67 13.43
N GLU A 322 1.18 15.78 13.99
CA GLU A 322 2.38 15.83 14.83
C GLU A 322 2.26 14.98 16.09
#